data_7205110fda8d46f172770931703192c4
#
_entry.id   7205110fda8d46f172770931703192c4
#
_cell.length_a   1.000
_cell.length_b   1.000
_cell.length_c   1.000
_cell.angle_alpha   90.00
_cell.angle_beta   90.00
_cell.angle_gamma   90.00
#
_symmetry.space_group_name_H-M   'P 1'
#
loop_
_entity.id
_entity.type
_entity.pdbx_description
1 polymer ?
#
loop_
_entity_poly.entity_id
_entity_poly.type
_entity_poly.pdbx_seq_one_letter_code
_entity_poly.pdbx_strand_id
1 'polypeptide(L)'
;TREIAEALGIPGKKGVRVTHVVPGSPAATAGLRVGDLLLKLDGRVIPANSPTDTDVFESLILPYAVGTDVAFDGLREAEPLAVKAMLVATPAASGDLETFKDDTFEFTVRELPLVERVAEQMPVDAPGVRVSAVQPNGWAALAGIGPGDVVVSIAGEVVRTVTDAEKILKGFRASKPKQVVFFIRRGVRTTFAEVEPRW
;
A
#
# COMPACT_ATOMS: atom_id res chain seq x y z
N THR A 1 -9.48 -13.67 18.40
CA THR A 1 -9.89 -15.06 18.76
C THR A 1 -10.29 -15.13 20.22
N ARG A 2 -10.89 -16.25 20.62
CA ARG A 2 -11.29 -16.51 22.01
C ARG A 2 -10.07 -16.44 22.95
N GLU A 3 -8.96 -17.01 22.56
CA GLU A 3 -7.72 -17.03 23.35
C GLU A 3 -7.17 -15.61 23.55
N ILE A 4 -7.23 -14.76 22.52
CA ILE A 4 -6.84 -13.34 22.61
C ILE A 4 -7.79 -12.59 23.53
N ALA A 5 -9.10 -12.83 23.44
CA ALA A 5 -10.08 -12.19 24.30
C ALA A 5 -9.90 -12.60 25.79
N GLU A 6 -9.59 -13.86 26.05
CA GLU A 6 -9.27 -14.36 27.38
C GLU A 6 -7.96 -13.73 27.94
N ALA A 7 -6.92 -13.67 27.11
CA ALA A 7 -5.64 -13.07 27.48
C ALA A 7 -5.74 -11.55 27.76
N LEU A 8 -6.68 -10.87 27.13
CA LEU A 8 -6.95 -9.43 27.32
C LEU A 8 -7.98 -9.15 28.42
N GLY A 9 -8.46 -10.19 29.14
CA GLY A 9 -9.44 -10.03 30.22
C GLY A 9 -10.84 -9.65 29.77
N ILE A 10 -11.20 -9.92 28.52
CA ILE A 10 -12.51 -9.62 27.93
C ILE A 10 -13.17 -10.89 27.33
N PRO A 11 -13.30 -11.96 28.09
CA PRO A 11 -13.80 -13.23 27.60
C PRO A 11 -15.17 -13.07 26.96
N GLY A 12 -15.37 -13.73 25.81
CA GLY A 12 -16.64 -13.75 25.07
C GLY A 12 -16.92 -12.50 24.23
N LYS A 13 -16.09 -11.45 24.28
CA LYS A 13 -16.22 -10.31 23.36
C LYS A 13 -15.69 -10.68 21.98
N LYS A 14 -16.39 -10.19 20.96
CA LYS A 14 -16.07 -10.34 19.54
C LYS A 14 -15.68 -8.98 18.99
N GLY A 15 -14.83 -8.96 17.96
CA GLY A 15 -14.40 -7.73 17.35
C GLY A 15 -13.11 -7.89 16.54
N VAL A 16 -12.55 -6.79 16.08
CA VAL A 16 -11.32 -6.76 15.32
C VAL A 16 -10.26 -5.95 16.05
N ARG A 17 -8.99 -6.38 15.95
CA ARG A 17 -7.85 -5.65 16.48
C ARG A 17 -7.21 -4.84 15.37
N VAL A 18 -6.94 -3.57 15.64
CA VAL A 18 -6.19 -2.71 14.73
C VAL A 18 -4.72 -3.15 14.74
N THR A 19 -4.24 -3.66 13.62
CA THR A 19 -2.86 -4.12 13.44
C THR A 19 -1.99 -3.07 12.77
N HIS A 20 -2.62 -2.16 12.02
CA HIS A 20 -1.94 -1.07 11.33
C HIS A 20 -2.86 0.15 11.20
N VAL A 21 -2.30 1.34 11.30
CA VAL A 21 -2.99 2.61 11.03
C VAL A 21 -2.13 3.40 10.05
N VAL A 22 -2.73 3.73 8.92
CA VAL A 22 -2.03 4.47 7.86
C VAL A 22 -1.90 5.93 8.28
N PRO A 23 -0.69 6.50 8.38
CA PRO A 23 -0.52 7.92 8.66
C PRO A 23 -1.27 8.81 7.66
N GLY A 24 -1.92 9.86 8.18
CA GLY A 24 -2.73 10.76 7.35
C GLY A 24 -4.08 10.20 6.90
N SER A 25 -4.40 8.95 7.23
CA SER A 25 -5.73 8.38 6.94
C SER A 25 -6.81 8.95 7.87
N PRO A 26 -8.10 8.84 7.49
CA PRO A 26 -9.20 9.16 8.39
C PRO A 26 -9.15 8.40 9.72
N ALA A 27 -8.69 7.15 9.71
CA ALA A 27 -8.50 6.36 10.93
C ALA A 27 -7.44 6.98 11.86
N ALA A 28 -6.30 7.43 11.29
CA ALA A 28 -5.26 8.14 12.04
C ALA A 28 -5.78 9.48 12.57
N THR A 29 -6.48 10.24 11.74
CA THR A 29 -7.08 11.54 12.12
C THR A 29 -8.13 11.37 13.22
N ALA A 30 -8.91 10.28 13.18
CA ALA A 30 -9.87 9.92 14.22
C ALA A 30 -9.21 9.47 15.53
N GLY A 31 -7.89 9.28 15.54
CA GLY A 31 -7.13 8.87 16.72
C GLY A 31 -7.11 7.37 16.99
N LEU A 32 -7.46 6.52 16.00
CA LEU A 32 -7.23 5.08 16.10
C LEU A 32 -5.73 4.78 16.19
N ARG A 33 -5.38 3.75 16.94
CA ARG A 33 -3.99 3.30 17.16
C ARG A 33 -3.86 1.80 16.98
N VAL A 34 -2.66 1.38 16.64
CA VAL A 34 -2.31 -0.06 16.64
C VAL A 34 -2.53 -0.62 18.04
N GLY A 35 -3.22 -1.75 18.12
CA GLY A 35 -3.60 -2.39 19.38
C GLY A 35 -5.03 -2.13 19.82
N ASP A 36 -5.72 -1.11 19.29
CA ASP A 36 -7.13 -0.86 19.59
C ASP A 36 -7.99 -2.06 19.22
N LEU A 37 -8.99 -2.34 20.04
CA LEU A 37 -9.98 -3.39 19.81
C LEU A 37 -11.30 -2.72 19.44
N LEU A 38 -11.77 -2.89 18.22
CA LEU A 38 -13.05 -2.39 17.75
C LEU A 38 -14.11 -3.49 17.97
N LEU A 39 -15.10 -3.20 18.80
CA LEU A 39 -16.13 -4.14 19.22
C LEU A 39 -17.46 -3.85 18.55
N LYS A 40 -17.72 -2.57 18.23
CA LYS A 40 -18.96 -2.13 17.59
C LYS A 40 -18.68 -1.11 16.51
N LEU A 41 -19.56 -1.10 15.51
CA LEU A 41 -19.66 -0.09 14.45
C LEU A 41 -21.08 0.48 14.49
N ASP A 42 -21.24 1.78 14.73
CA ASP A 42 -22.54 2.47 14.91
C ASP A 42 -23.49 1.71 15.87
N GLY A 43 -22.94 1.26 17.01
CA GLY A 43 -23.66 0.50 18.01
C GLY A 43 -23.90 -0.98 17.67
N ARG A 44 -23.63 -1.44 16.44
CA ARG A 44 -23.75 -2.84 16.03
C ARG A 44 -22.49 -3.60 16.40
N VAL A 45 -22.66 -4.77 17.02
CA VAL A 45 -21.52 -5.64 17.37
C VAL A 45 -20.80 -6.13 16.12
N ILE A 46 -19.48 -6.05 16.13
CA ILE A 46 -18.63 -6.64 15.10
C ILE A 46 -18.48 -8.14 15.42
N PRO A 47 -19.08 -9.05 14.63
CA PRO A 47 -19.18 -10.46 15.00
C PRO A 47 -17.90 -11.28 14.72
N ALA A 48 -16.78 -10.64 14.40
CA ALA A 48 -15.51 -11.29 14.12
C ALA A 48 -14.93 -11.98 15.36
N ASN A 49 -14.53 -13.24 15.23
CA ASN A 49 -13.98 -14.07 16.31
C ASN A 49 -12.86 -15.02 15.85
N SER A 50 -12.48 -14.94 14.57
CA SER A 50 -11.41 -15.73 13.95
C SER A 50 -10.46 -14.84 13.17
N PRO A 51 -9.17 -15.18 13.03
CA PRO A 51 -8.21 -14.45 12.17
C PRO A 51 -8.63 -14.40 10.69
N THR A 52 -9.51 -15.32 10.25
CA THR A 52 -10.04 -15.40 8.89
C THR A 52 -11.28 -14.53 8.67
N ASP A 53 -11.83 -13.91 9.73
CA ASP A 53 -13.06 -13.11 9.67
C ASP A 53 -12.81 -11.65 9.23
N THR A 54 -11.75 -11.38 8.45
CA THR A 54 -11.47 -10.06 7.89
C THR A 54 -12.60 -9.54 7.01
N ASP A 55 -13.21 -10.43 6.22
CA ASP A 55 -14.32 -10.11 5.31
C ASP A 55 -15.58 -9.66 6.06
N VAL A 56 -15.73 -10.11 7.32
CA VAL A 56 -16.86 -9.71 8.19
C VAL A 56 -16.82 -8.21 8.47
N PHE A 57 -15.64 -7.65 8.78
CA PHE A 57 -15.50 -6.24 9.03
C PHE A 57 -15.71 -5.40 7.76
N GLU A 58 -15.16 -5.85 6.63
CA GLU A 58 -15.37 -5.20 5.33
C GLU A 58 -16.85 -5.18 4.95
N SER A 59 -17.56 -6.30 5.11
CA SER A 59 -19.00 -6.39 4.80
C SER A 59 -19.87 -5.47 5.66
N LEU A 60 -19.43 -5.11 6.86
CA LEU A 60 -20.13 -4.14 7.72
C LEU A 60 -19.94 -2.69 7.24
N ILE A 61 -18.81 -2.39 6.60
CA ILE A 61 -18.48 -1.04 6.12
C ILE A 61 -19.04 -0.79 4.71
N LEU A 62 -19.03 -1.79 3.84
CA LEU A 62 -19.47 -1.68 2.43
C LEU A 62 -20.82 -0.98 2.20
N PRO A 63 -21.87 -1.14 3.08
CA PRO A 63 -23.14 -0.46 2.87
C PRO A 63 -23.11 1.05 3.08
N TYR A 64 -22.06 1.59 3.69
CA TYR A 64 -21.96 3.01 3.95
C TYR A 64 -21.48 3.78 2.73
N ALA A 65 -22.03 4.97 2.51
CA ALA A 65 -21.54 5.85 1.45
C ALA A 65 -20.18 6.45 1.83
N VAL A 66 -19.36 6.70 0.82
CA VAL A 66 -18.13 7.50 0.98
C VAL A 66 -18.49 8.89 1.49
N GLY A 67 -17.72 9.39 2.46
CA GLY A 67 -17.98 10.65 3.16
C GLY A 67 -18.84 10.51 4.41
N THR A 68 -19.32 9.30 4.73
CA THR A 68 -20.11 9.06 5.97
C THR A 68 -19.17 8.97 7.18
N ASP A 69 -19.53 9.64 8.27
CA ASP A 69 -18.90 9.45 9.57
C ASP A 69 -19.48 8.21 10.25
N VAL A 70 -18.64 7.29 10.65
CA VAL A 70 -18.99 6.09 11.39
C VAL A 70 -18.39 6.11 12.79
N ALA A 71 -19.14 5.62 13.76
CA ALA A 71 -18.70 5.53 15.15
C ALA A 71 -18.18 4.13 15.46
N PHE A 72 -16.97 4.05 16.01
CA PHE A 72 -16.40 2.83 16.55
C PHE A 72 -16.36 2.88 18.07
N ASP A 73 -16.96 1.87 18.70
CA ASP A 73 -16.80 1.63 20.13
C ASP A 73 -15.90 0.43 20.34
N GLY A 74 -15.02 0.52 21.32
CA GLY A 74 -14.03 -0.51 21.54
C GLY A 74 -13.28 -0.36 22.84
N LEU A 75 -12.04 -0.86 22.85
CA LEU A 75 -11.13 -0.79 23.99
C LEU A 75 -9.72 -0.43 23.51
N ARG A 76 -9.02 0.40 24.32
CA ARG A 76 -7.60 0.67 24.23
C ARG A 76 -6.99 0.34 25.59
N GLU A 77 -6.04 -0.62 25.65
CA GLU A 77 -5.41 -1.05 26.90
C GLU A 77 -6.42 -1.33 28.03
N ALA A 78 -7.54 -2.00 27.68
CA ALA A 78 -8.70 -2.30 28.53
C ALA A 78 -9.62 -1.11 28.87
N GLU A 79 -9.27 0.13 28.56
CA GLU A 79 -10.10 1.31 28.77
C GLU A 79 -11.10 1.50 27.60
N PRO A 80 -12.32 1.99 27.87
CA PRO A 80 -13.30 2.28 26.83
C PRO A 80 -12.78 3.24 25.78
N LEU A 81 -12.96 2.90 24.50
CA LEU A 81 -12.61 3.72 23.36
C LEU A 81 -13.89 4.03 22.56
N ALA A 82 -14.10 5.30 22.25
CA ALA A 82 -15.11 5.74 21.29
C ALA A 82 -14.46 6.73 20.32
N VAL A 83 -14.48 6.44 19.03
CA VAL A 83 -13.92 7.28 17.96
C VAL A 83 -14.88 7.38 16.79
N LYS A 84 -14.84 8.51 16.07
CA LYS A 84 -15.56 8.69 14.82
C LYS A 84 -14.55 8.87 13.69
N ALA A 85 -14.71 8.11 12.62
CA ALA A 85 -13.89 8.22 11.44
C ALA A 85 -14.76 8.40 10.20
N MET A 86 -14.35 9.31 9.31
CA MET A 86 -14.99 9.50 8.02
C MET A 86 -14.55 8.40 7.06
N LEU A 87 -15.51 7.74 6.41
CA LEU A 87 -15.20 6.75 5.39
C LEU A 87 -14.77 7.46 4.09
N VAL A 88 -13.64 7.06 3.55
CA VAL A 88 -13.15 7.52 2.24
C VAL A 88 -13.16 6.37 1.26
N ALA A 89 -13.18 6.69 -0.03
CA ALA A 89 -13.03 5.66 -1.05
C ALA A 89 -11.72 4.90 -0.85
N THR A 90 -11.79 3.58 -0.97
CA THR A 90 -10.56 2.77 -1.06
C THR A 90 -9.78 3.26 -2.29
N PRO A 91 -8.48 3.54 -2.18
CA PRO A 91 -7.67 3.86 -3.34
C PRO A 91 -7.87 2.80 -4.42
N ALA A 92 -7.98 3.24 -5.68
CA ALA A 92 -8.35 2.43 -6.84
C ALA A 92 -7.73 1.03 -6.82
N ALA A 93 -8.54 0.03 -7.13
CA ALA A 93 -8.06 -1.32 -7.37
C ALA A 93 -7.08 -1.31 -8.56
N SER A 94 -6.20 -2.30 -8.63
CA SER A 94 -5.06 -2.37 -9.57
C SER A 94 -5.39 -2.15 -11.06
N GLY A 95 -6.68 -2.16 -11.45
CA GLY A 95 -7.12 -1.96 -12.83
C GLY A 95 -7.18 -0.50 -13.29
N ASP A 96 -7.29 0.46 -12.35
CA ASP A 96 -7.44 1.89 -12.66
C ASP A 96 -6.18 2.71 -12.31
N LEU A 97 -5.07 2.02 -12.03
CA LEU A 97 -3.81 2.69 -11.67
C LEU A 97 -3.15 3.31 -12.89
N GLU A 98 -2.63 4.52 -12.74
CA GLU A 98 -1.81 5.14 -13.77
C GLU A 98 -0.63 4.23 -14.13
N THR A 99 -0.41 4.05 -15.43
CA THR A 99 0.66 3.21 -15.97
C THR A 99 1.45 3.97 -17.02
N PHE A 100 2.74 3.71 -17.09
CA PHE A 100 3.60 4.21 -18.16
C PHE A 100 4.44 3.08 -18.74
N LYS A 101 4.35 2.89 -20.06
CA LYS A 101 5.17 1.97 -20.84
C LYS A 101 6.31 2.74 -21.47
N ASP A 102 7.55 2.34 -21.19
CA ASP A 102 8.73 2.86 -21.89
C ASP A 102 9.24 1.83 -22.90
N ASP A 103 9.20 2.20 -24.18
CA ASP A 103 9.62 1.33 -25.28
C ASP A 103 11.15 1.29 -25.45
N THR A 104 11.91 2.23 -24.87
CA THR A 104 13.37 2.25 -24.94
C THR A 104 13.98 1.29 -23.92
N PHE A 105 13.48 1.32 -22.69
CA PHE A 105 13.90 0.40 -21.63
C PHE A 105 13.08 -0.89 -21.60
N GLU A 106 12.01 -0.97 -22.41
CA GLU A 106 11.17 -2.15 -22.66
C GLU A 106 10.51 -2.71 -21.40
N PHE A 107 9.97 -1.81 -20.58
CA PHE A 107 9.21 -2.16 -19.37
C PHE A 107 8.01 -1.24 -19.16
N THR A 108 7.12 -1.66 -18.28
CA THR A 108 5.95 -0.88 -17.88
C THR A 108 5.98 -0.71 -16.37
N VAL A 109 5.77 0.53 -15.91
CA VAL A 109 5.58 0.85 -14.49
C VAL A 109 4.15 1.27 -14.24
N ARG A 110 3.70 1.11 -13.01
CA ARG A 110 2.41 1.59 -12.52
C ARG A 110 2.55 2.24 -11.15
N GLU A 111 1.56 3.02 -10.80
CA GLU A 111 1.46 3.52 -9.42
C GLU A 111 1.51 2.37 -8.40
N LEU A 112 2.11 2.66 -7.26
CA LEU A 112 2.17 1.75 -6.12
C LEU A 112 1.19 2.23 -5.05
N PRO A 113 -0.02 1.63 -4.97
CA PRO A 113 -1.05 2.03 -4.03
C PRO A 113 -0.61 1.87 -2.59
N LEU A 114 -1.18 2.68 -1.71
CA LEU A 114 -0.92 2.64 -0.28
C LEU A 114 -1.14 1.26 0.33
N VAL A 115 -2.19 0.56 -0.12
CA VAL A 115 -2.51 -0.81 0.35
C VAL A 115 -1.36 -1.78 0.06
N GLU A 116 -0.75 -1.70 -1.12
CA GLU A 116 0.40 -2.53 -1.47
C GLU A 116 1.65 -2.13 -0.65
N ARG A 117 1.88 -0.83 -0.43
CA ARG A 117 2.99 -0.37 0.43
C ARG A 117 2.87 -0.93 1.84
N VAL A 118 1.67 -0.89 2.41
CA VAL A 118 1.38 -1.42 3.74
C VAL A 118 1.57 -2.94 3.79
N ALA A 119 1.04 -3.67 2.80
CA ALA A 119 1.17 -5.12 2.71
C ALA A 119 2.65 -5.56 2.62
N GLU A 120 3.49 -4.77 1.97
CA GLU A 120 4.94 -5.02 1.84
C GLU A 120 5.78 -4.37 2.95
N GLN A 121 5.14 -3.88 4.00
CA GLN A 121 5.81 -3.21 5.13
C GLN A 121 6.71 -2.04 4.69
N MET A 122 6.29 -1.33 3.66
CA MET A 122 6.96 -0.11 3.21
C MET A 122 6.46 1.09 4.01
N PRO A 123 7.31 2.09 4.29
CA PRO A 123 6.84 3.37 4.77
C PRO A 123 5.79 3.96 3.81
N VAL A 124 4.79 4.62 4.37
CA VAL A 124 3.66 5.17 3.60
C VAL A 124 4.10 6.21 2.57
N ASP A 125 5.10 6.99 2.94
CA ASP A 125 5.72 8.06 2.13
C ASP A 125 6.93 7.57 1.31
N ALA A 126 7.25 6.27 1.36
CA ALA A 126 8.37 5.71 0.60
C ALA A 126 8.17 6.00 -0.90
N PRO A 127 9.20 6.49 -1.60
CA PRO A 127 9.14 6.66 -3.04
C PRO A 127 9.09 5.32 -3.75
N GLY A 128 8.53 5.31 -4.95
CA GLY A 128 8.60 4.16 -5.83
C GLY A 128 7.35 3.95 -6.67
N VAL A 129 7.58 3.43 -7.86
CA VAL A 129 6.57 2.91 -8.79
C VAL A 129 6.83 1.43 -9.03
N ARG A 130 5.77 0.65 -9.23
CA ARG A 130 5.91 -0.80 -9.43
C ARG A 130 6.12 -1.15 -10.89
N VAL A 131 7.08 -2.01 -11.15
CA VAL A 131 7.24 -2.65 -12.46
C VAL A 131 6.11 -3.67 -12.63
N SER A 132 5.21 -3.42 -13.57
CA SER A 132 4.07 -4.29 -13.86
C SER A 132 4.39 -5.31 -14.96
N ALA A 133 5.22 -4.94 -15.93
CA ALA A 133 5.65 -5.82 -17.00
C ALA A 133 7.06 -5.46 -17.48
N VAL A 134 7.78 -6.46 -17.96
CA VAL A 134 9.10 -6.30 -18.60
C VAL A 134 9.09 -7.15 -19.86
N GLN A 135 9.59 -6.60 -20.98
CA GLN A 135 9.71 -7.37 -22.21
C GLN A 135 10.78 -8.46 -22.05
N PRO A 136 10.47 -9.73 -22.37
CA PRO A 136 11.47 -10.78 -22.33
C PRO A 136 12.67 -10.46 -23.23
N ASN A 137 13.89 -10.61 -22.70
CA ASN A 137 15.13 -10.24 -23.35
C ASN A 137 15.30 -8.73 -23.66
N GLY A 138 14.41 -7.89 -23.15
CA GLY A 138 14.51 -6.43 -23.23
C GLY A 138 15.60 -5.89 -22.28
N TRP A 139 15.93 -4.60 -22.45
CA TRP A 139 17.03 -3.97 -21.72
C TRP A 139 16.84 -4.01 -20.20
N ALA A 140 15.62 -3.75 -19.72
CA ALA A 140 15.32 -3.86 -18.30
C ALA A 140 15.47 -5.31 -17.79
N ALA A 141 15.01 -6.30 -18.57
CA ALA A 141 15.15 -7.72 -18.21
C ALA A 141 16.62 -8.16 -18.15
N LEU A 142 17.43 -7.74 -19.13
CA LEU A 142 18.87 -8.04 -19.16
C LEU A 142 19.62 -7.43 -17.98
N ALA A 143 19.18 -6.28 -17.50
CA ALA A 143 19.72 -5.63 -16.30
C ALA A 143 19.16 -6.24 -15.00
N GLY A 144 18.32 -7.27 -15.08
CA GLY A 144 17.77 -7.97 -13.92
C GLY A 144 16.57 -7.27 -13.27
N ILE A 145 15.96 -6.28 -13.93
CA ILE A 145 14.67 -5.70 -13.51
C ILE A 145 13.55 -6.66 -13.91
N GLY A 146 12.64 -6.94 -12.99
CA GLY A 146 11.54 -7.86 -13.20
C GLY A 146 10.19 -7.34 -12.73
N PRO A 147 9.09 -7.97 -13.16
CA PRO A 147 7.76 -7.66 -12.62
C PRO A 147 7.73 -7.84 -11.10
N GLY A 148 7.09 -6.89 -10.41
CA GLY A 148 7.04 -6.85 -8.95
C GLY A 148 8.12 -5.99 -8.31
N ASP A 149 9.20 -5.62 -9.01
CA ASP A 149 10.19 -4.68 -8.48
C ASP A 149 9.56 -3.29 -8.30
N VAL A 150 10.07 -2.55 -7.34
CA VAL A 150 9.69 -1.14 -7.12
C VAL A 150 10.89 -0.27 -7.51
N VAL A 151 10.72 0.57 -8.52
CA VAL A 151 11.72 1.55 -8.94
C VAL A 151 11.66 2.74 -8.01
N VAL A 152 12.70 2.95 -7.22
CA VAL A 152 12.79 4.00 -6.19
C VAL A 152 13.47 5.25 -6.73
N SER A 153 14.52 5.08 -7.54
CA SER A 153 15.18 6.18 -8.24
C SER A 153 15.77 5.73 -9.57
N ILE A 154 15.95 6.68 -10.49
CA ILE A 154 16.53 6.49 -11.82
C ILE A 154 17.62 7.53 -11.98
N ALA A 155 18.86 7.11 -12.28
CA ALA A 155 20.04 7.97 -12.37
C ALA A 155 20.21 8.95 -11.18
N GLY A 156 19.83 8.49 -9.97
CA GLY A 156 19.87 9.29 -8.74
C GLY A 156 18.66 10.19 -8.50
N GLU A 157 17.78 10.37 -9.48
CA GLU A 157 16.52 11.11 -9.31
C GLU A 157 15.44 10.23 -8.68
N VAL A 158 14.83 10.71 -7.60
CA VAL A 158 13.80 9.97 -6.85
C VAL A 158 12.50 9.90 -7.67
N VAL A 159 11.96 8.70 -7.80
CA VAL A 159 10.68 8.44 -8.47
C VAL A 159 9.59 8.25 -7.41
N ARG A 160 8.60 9.13 -7.38
CA ARG A 160 7.46 9.04 -6.45
C ARG A 160 6.18 8.61 -7.16
N THR A 161 6.03 9.02 -8.42
CA THR A 161 4.85 8.82 -9.25
C THR A 161 5.24 8.25 -10.61
N VAL A 162 4.28 7.70 -11.33
CA VAL A 162 4.45 7.29 -12.73
C VAL A 162 4.87 8.47 -13.60
N THR A 163 4.31 9.66 -13.35
CA THR A 163 4.68 10.89 -14.06
C THR A 163 6.16 11.27 -13.85
N ASP A 164 6.73 11.06 -12.64
CA ASP A 164 8.17 11.29 -12.40
C ASP A 164 9.01 10.34 -13.26
N ALA A 165 8.66 9.03 -13.24
CA ALA A 165 9.36 8.03 -14.05
C ALA A 165 9.31 8.38 -15.53
N GLU A 166 8.13 8.74 -16.05
CA GLU A 166 7.93 9.15 -17.43
C GLU A 166 8.82 10.34 -17.81
N LYS A 167 8.82 11.39 -16.98
CA LYS A 167 9.60 12.61 -17.21
C LYS A 167 11.10 12.30 -17.28
N ILE A 168 11.62 11.53 -16.33
CA ILE A 168 13.05 11.17 -16.26
C ILE A 168 13.42 10.33 -17.50
N LEU A 169 12.64 9.28 -17.80
CA LEU A 169 12.94 8.38 -18.92
C LEU A 169 12.81 9.07 -20.28
N LYS A 170 11.84 9.96 -20.46
CA LYS A 170 11.73 10.77 -21.68
C LYS A 170 12.94 11.72 -21.84
N GLY A 171 13.50 12.23 -20.75
CA GLY A 171 14.71 13.06 -20.77
C GLY A 171 15.92 12.33 -21.36
N PHE A 172 16.04 11.03 -21.14
CA PHE A 172 17.14 10.23 -21.68
C PHE A 172 17.07 10.03 -23.19
N ARG A 173 15.89 10.12 -23.82
CA ARG A 173 15.77 10.05 -25.28
C ARG A 173 16.55 11.21 -25.97
N ALA A 174 16.69 12.34 -25.31
CA ALA A 174 17.46 13.48 -25.83
C ALA A 174 18.96 13.34 -25.52
N SER A 175 19.32 12.94 -24.31
CA SER A 175 20.72 12.85 -23.84
C SER A 175 21.42 11.55 -24.23
N LYS A 176 20.67 10.49 -24.50
CA LYS A 176 21.13 9.16 -24.93
C LYS A 176 22.35 8.66 -24.11
N PRO A 177 22.21 8.55 -22.77
CA PRO A 177 23.31 8.09 -21.94
C PRO A 177 23.67 6.64 -22.27
N LYS A 178 24.93 6.29 -22.20
CA LYS A 178 25.38 4.91 -22.44
C LYS A 178 24.83 3.93 -21.41
N GLN A 179 24.61 4.41 -20.20
CA GLN A 179 24.17 3.62 -19.06
C GLN A 179 23.23 4.43 -18.19
N VAL A 180 22.19 3.77 -17.70
CA VAL A 180 21.23 4.33 -16.71
C VAL A 180 21.15 3.41 -15.52
N VAL A 181 21.36 3.94 -14.34
CA VAL A 181 21.31 3.18 -13.09
C VAL A 181 19.93 3.34 -12.45
N PHE A 182 19.28 2.22 -12.20
CA PHE A 182 18.02 2.13 -11.47
C PHE A 182 18.30 1.64 -10.06
N PHE A 183 17.78 2.32 -9.05
CA PHE A 183 17.74 1.81 -7.69
C PHE A 183 16.38 1.17 -7.48
N ILE A 184 16.37 -0.13 -7.27
CA ILE A 184 15.14 -0.91 -7.16
C ILE A 184 15.05 -1.61 -5.81
N ARG A 185 13.80 -1.80 -5.36
CA ARG A 185 13.45 -2.62 -4.21
C ARG A 185 12.71 -3.88 -4.69
N ARG A 186 13.12 -5.03 -4.16
CA ARG A 186 12.51 -6.34 -4.39
C ARG A 186 12.17 -6.96 -3.03
N GLY A 187 10.91 -6.87 -2.64
CA GLY A 187 10.48 -7.21 -1.28
C GLY A 187 11.21 -6.33 -0.25
N VAL A 188 11.97 -6.93 0.65
CA VAL A 188 12.74 -6.20 1.69
C VAL A 188 14.16 -5.81 1.25
N ARG A 189 14.62 -6.29 0.09
CA ARG A 189 15.99 -6.04 -0.41
C ARG A 189 15.99 -4.89 -1.41
N THR A 190 17.09 -4.15 -1.42
CA THR A 190 17.35 -3.11 -2.43
C THR A 190 18.59 -3.49 -3.24
N THR A 191 18.62 -3.11 -4.51
CA THR A 191 19.75 -3.33 -5.40
C THR A 191 19.79 -2.25 -6.48
N PHE A 192 20.93 -2.13 -7.13
CA PHE A 192 21.10 -1.33 -8.33
C PHE A 192 21.02 -2.23 -9.56
N ALA A 193 20.33 -1.75 -10.59
CA ALA A 193 20.29 -2.36 -11.90
C ALA A 193 20.86 -1.36 -12.92
N GLU A 194 21.83 -1.80 -13.70
CA GLU A 194 22.49 -0.99 -14.70
C GLU A 194 21.94 -1.37 -16.07
N VAL A 195 21.29 -0.45 -16.73
CA VAL A 195 20.68 -0.65 -18.05
C VAL A 195 21.50 0.09 -19.10
N GLU A 196 21.92 -0.59 -20.15
CA GLU A 196 22.67 -0.04 -21.29
C GLU A 196 21.81 -0.09 -22.56
N PRO A 197 20.88 0.84 -22.73
CA PRO A 197 19.93 0.80 -23.84
C PRO A 197 20.63 1.13 -25.17
N ARG A 198 20.13 0.54 -26.27
CA ARG A 198 20.48 1.00 -27.62
C ARG A 198 19.47 2.07 -28.05
N TRP A 199 20.01 3.24 -28.32
CA TRP A 199 19.22 4.42 -28.74
C TRP A 199 18.94 4.44 -30.23
#